data_049205cbfa400ec20d2f6807b70815bf
#
_entry.id   049205cbfa400ec20d2f6807b70815bf
#
_cell.length_a   1.000
_cell.length_b   1.000
_cell.length_c   1.000
_cell.angle_alpha   90.00
_cell.angle_beta   90.00
_cell.angle_gamma   90.00
#
_symmetry.space_group_name_H-M   'P 1'
#
loop_
_entity.id
_entity.type
_entity.pdbx_description
1 polymer ?
#
loop_
_entity_poly.entity_id
_entity_poly.type
_entity_poly.pdbx_seq_one_letter_code
_entity_poly.pdbx_strand_id
1 'polypeptide(L)'
;MLKRIRNQAVGDTVFDIVIALFLFLAVVVCVYPFLYVVSVSVSSGEAVNKGLVTLLPVDLNFEALKSVLAYKQLWTSYGNTIFYTVVGTVFNIIFTCLAAYPLSRKTFCFRKPMNFLLAFTMYFSGGLIPIYIVVTNLGLYNSRWSMILPVLVSAYNVMICRSAFEAISEELFEEARLEGANDILIMTRIAIPLIKPTLAVLTLYYAVARYNDFFNAMLYISDKKLEPLQLFLRRILLEASSEIMQTTSVSMAAASQSSIQVRYVCIVVSVIPIMLVVPFVQKYLVEGTMLGAVKG
;
A
#
# COMPACT_ATOMS: atom_id res chain seq x y z
N MET A 1 14.75 31.83 -14.06
CA MET A 1 14.96 30.47 -14.58
C MET A 1 15.37 30.43 -16.05
N LEU A 2 14.97 31.36 -16.89
CA LEU A 2 15.27 31.40 -18.34
C LEU A 2 16.71 31.82 -18.74
N LYS A 3 17.51 32.39 -17.84
CA LYS A 3 18.89 32.81 -18.14
C LYS A 3 19.96 31.70 -18.04
N ARG A 4 19.63 30.53 -17.49
CA ARG A 4 20.56 29.38 -17.31
C ARG A 4 20.65 28.47 -18.54
N ILE A 5 19.74 28.59 -19.48
CA ILE A 5 19.62 27.72 -20.67
C ILE A 5 20.62 28.12 -21.79
N ARG A 6 21.24 29.32 -21.73
CA ARG A 6 22.00 29.90 -22.87
C ARG A 6 23.48 29.48 -22.99
N ASN A 7 23.99 28.70 -22.02
CA ASN A 7 25.40 28.25 -22.03
C ASN A 7 25.57 26.73 -21.78
N GLN A 8 24.57 25.93 -22.09
CA GLN A 8 24.76 24.47 -22.09
C GLN A 8 25.58 24.07 -23.31
N ALA A 9 26.64 23.29 -23.10
CA ALA A 9 27.38 22.68 -24.19
C ALA A 9 26.44 21.74 -24.98
N VAL A 10 26.66 21.60 -26.28
CA VAL A 10 25.82 20.75 -27.17
C VAL A 10 25.68 19.33 -26.60
N GLY A 11 26.70 18.83 -25.90
CA GLY A 11 26.67 17.55 -25.21
C GLY A 11 25.62 17.46 -24.09
N ASP A 12 25.47 18.53 -23.29
CA ASP A 12 24.47 18.57 -22.20
C ASP A 12 23.05 18.58 -22.76
N THR A 13 22.84 19.30 -23.88
CA THR A 13 21.51 19.32 -24.54
C THR A 13 21.14 17.95 -25.10
N VAL A 14 22.10 17.24 -25.73
CA VAL A 14 21.87 15.88 -26.24
C VAL A 14 21.58 14.92 -25.09
N PHE A 15 22.29 15.02 -23.99
CA PHE A 15 22.09 14.23 -22.80
C PHE A 15 20.70 14.47 -22.19
N ASP A 16 20.26 15.72 -22.06
CA ASP A 16 18.93 16.07 -21.56
C ASP A 16 17.81 15.53 -22.47
N ILE A 17 17.98 15.59 -23.78
CA ILE A 17 17.01 15.02 -24.74
C ILE A 17 16.92 13.49 -24.59
N VAL A 18 18.06 12.81 -24.45
CA VAL A 18 18.08 11.34 -24.26
C VAL A 18 17.37 10.94 -22.96
N ILE A 19 17.65 11.66 -21.86
CA ILE A 19 16.97 11.43 -20.58
C ILE A 19 15.46 11.70 -20.71
N ALA A 20 15.09 12.81 -21.33
CA ALA A 20 13.67 13.16 -21.51
C ALA A 20 12.94 12.11 -22.36
N LEU A 21 13.56 11.61 -23.43
CA LEU A 21 13.01 10.55 -24.27
C LEU A 21 12.86 9.25 -23.50
N PHE A 22 13.87 8.86 -22.72
CA PHE A 22 13.84 7.67 -21.88
C PHE A 22 12.72 7.76 -20.83
N LEU A 23 12.61 8.89 -20.14
CA LEU A 23 11.56 9.14 -19.15
C LEU A 23 10.18 9.13 -19.79
N PHE A 24 10.03 9.76 -20.96
CA PHE A 24 8.77 9.74 -21.71
C PHE A 24 8.35 8.31 -22.08
N LEU A 25 9.28 7.52 -22.59
CA LEU A 25 9.02 6.12 -22.95
C LEU A 25 8.66 5.29 -21.72
N ALA A 26 9.34 5.49 -20.59
CA ALA A 26 9.01 4.85 -19.32
C ALA A 26 7.59 5.22 -18.86
N VAL A 27 7.20 6.51 -18.95
CA VAL A 27 5.84 6.95 -18.62
C VAL A 27 4.81 6.28 -19.52
N VAL A 28 5.03 6.24 -20.83
CA VAL A 28 4.11 5.59 -21.79
C VAL A 28 3.93 4.11 -21.44
N VAL A 29 5.03 3.39 -21.20
CA VAL A 29 4.99 1.96 -20.82
C VAL A 29 4.21 1.74 -19.52
N CYS A 30 4.42 2.62 -18.52
CA CYS A 30 3.72 2.50 -17.24
C CYS A 30 2.23 2.90 -17.33
N VAL A 31 1.89 3.91 -18.10
CA VAL A 31 0.52 4.45 -18.18
C VAL A 31 -0.37 3.61 -19.11
N TYR A 32 0.21 3.03 -20.17
CA TYR A 32 -0.54 2.25 -21.16
C TYR A 32 -1.44 1.15 -20.54
N PRO A 33 -0.95 0.26 -19.65
CA PRO A 33 -1.81 -0.78 -19.08
C PRO A 33 -2.98 -0.21 -18.28
N PHE A 34 -2.80 0.93 -17.60
CA PHE A 34 -3.90 1.58 -16.88
C PHE A 34 -4.96 2.14 -17.83
N LEU A 35 -4.53 2.82 -18.89
CA LEU A 35 -5.45 3.32 -19.92
C LEU A 35 -6.21 2.17 -20.59
N TYR A 36 -5.51 1.08 -20.90
CA TYR A 36 -6.12 -0.12 -21.47
C TYR A 36 -7.22 -0.69 -20.56
N VAL A 37 -6.92 -0.88 -19.28
CA VAL A 37 -7.88 -1.40 -18.29
C VAL A 37 -9.11 -0.50 -18.17
N VAL A 38 -8.91 0.82 -18.13
CA VAL A 38 -10.01 1.79 -18.08
C VAL A 38 -10.83 1.72 -19.38
N SER A 39 -10.19 1.71 -20.53
CA SER A 39 -10.88 1.64 -21.83
C SER A 39 -11.70 0.36 -21.97
N VAL A 40 -11.16 -0.79 -21.59
CA VAL A 40 -11.90 -2.06 -21.58
C VAL A 40 -13.09 -2.03 -20.62
N SER A 41 -12.93 -1.42 -19.45
CA SER A 41 -13.99 -1.37 -18.43
C SER A 41 -15.25 -0.63 -18.88
N VAL A 42 -15.11 0.31 -19.81
CA VAL A 42 -16.23 1.14 -20.33
C VAL A 42 -16.61 0.84 -21.78
N SER A 43 -15.94 -0.13 -22.43
CA SER A 43 -16.25 -0.56 -23.80
C SER A 43 -17.37 -1.61 -23.82
N SER A 44 -17.99 -1.85 -24.97
CA SER A 44 -18.93 -2.96 -25.11
C SER A 44 -18.24 -4.33 -24.99
N GLY A 45 -18.93 -5.31 -24.40
CA GLY A 45 -18.39 -6.68 -24.27
C GLY A 45 -18.05 -7.32 -25.61
N GLU A 46 -18.78 -6.97 -26.66
CA GLU A 46 -18.53 -7.45 -28.03
C GLU A 46 -17.21 -6.89 -28.59
N ALA A 47 -16.95 -5.59 -28.43
CA ALA A 47 -15.70 -4.95 -28.84
C ALA A 47 -14.48 -5.50 -28.08
N VAL A 48 -14.65 -5.77 -26.80
CA VAL A 48 -13.62 -6.38 -25.95
C VAL A 48 -13.24 -7.78 -26.44
N ASN A 49 -14.22 -8.63 -26.71
CA ASN A 49 -13.98 -10.00 -27.19
C ASN A 49 -13.38 -10.07 -28.60
N LYS A 50 -13.73 -9.13 -29.45
CA LYS A 50 -13.14 -9.01 -30.81
C LYS A 50 -11.73 -8.41 -30.78
N GLY A 51 -11.21 -8.00 -29.59
CA GLY A 51 -9.90 -7.38 -29.45
C GLY A 51 -9.78 -6.00 -30.11
N LEU A 52 -10.91 -5.30 -30.31
CA LEU A 52 -10.94 -4.00 -30.98
C LEU A 52 -10.49 -2.85 -30.05
N VAL A 53 -10.54 -3.07 -28.74
CA VAL A 53 -10.13 -2.08 -27.73
C VAL A 53 -8.62 -2.11 -27.59
N THR A 54 -7.95 -0.98 -27.85
CA THR A 54 -6.50 -0.83 -27.71
C THR A 54 -6.15 0.24 -26.69
N LEU A 55 -6.28 1.52 -27.04
CA LEU A 55 -5.99 2.66 -26.18
C LEU A 55 -7.27 3.41 -25.79
N LEU A 56 -8.23 3.48 -26.70
CA LEU A 56 -9.48 4.20 -26.53
C LEU A 56 -10.66 3.24 -26.43
N PRO A 57 -11.70 3.60 -25.68
CA PRO A 57 -12.90 2.79 -25.58
C PRO A 57 -13.64 2.70 -26.93
N VAL A 58 -14.24 1.55 -27.20
CA VAL A 58 -15.06 1.28 -28.40
C VAL A 58 -16.46 0.90 -27.93
N ASP A 59 -17.47 1.56 -28.49
CA ASP A 59 -18.89 1.35 -28.15
C ASP A 59 -19.16 1.41 -26.66
N LEU A 60 -19.17 2.63 -26.10
CA LEU A 60 -19.30 2.90 -24.67
C LEU A 60 -20.48 2.15 -24.04
N ASN A 61 -20.21 1.32 -23.06
CA ASN A 61 -21.20 0.56 -22.30
C ASN A 61 -20.86 0.58 -20.79
N PHE A 62 -21.81 1.01 -19.98
CA PHE A 62 -21.68 1.12 -18.51
C PHE A 62 -22.48 0.06 -17.75
N GLU A 63 -23.06 -0.94 -18.41
CA GLU A 63 -23.88 -1.97 -17.75
C GLU A 63 -23.08 -2.80 -16.77
N ALA A 64 -21.86 -3.23 -17.16
CA ALA A 64 -20.95 -3.95 -16.24
C ALA A 64 -20.57 -3.09 -15.04
N LEU A 65 -20.32 -1.80 -15.22
CA LEU A 65 -20.03 -0.88 -14.12
C LEU A 65 -21.23 -0.75 -13.17
N LYS A 66 -22.43 -0.57 -13.71
CA LYS A 66 -23.66 -0.51 -12.89
C LYS A 66 -23.90 -1.81 -12.13
N SER A 67 -23.69 -2.96 -12.77
CA SER A 67 -23.86 -4.28 -12.14
C SER A 67 -22.87 -4.48 -10.98
N VAL A 68 -21.59 -4.13 -11.16
CA VAL A 68 -20.57 -4.22 -10.12
C VAL A 68 -20.87 -3.27 -8.96
N LEU A 69 -21.24 -2.02 -9.24
CA LEU A 69 -21.58 -1.03 -8.22
C LEU A 69 -22.87 -1.36 -7.45
N ALA A 70 -23.81 -2.05 -8.07
CA ALA A 70 -25.04 -2.54 -7.43
C ALA A 70 -24.78 -3.71 -6.47
N TYR A 71 -23.60 -4.35 -6.54
CA TYR A 71 -23.30 -5.52 -5.71
C TYR A 71 -23.03 -5.16 -4.26
N LYS A 72 -23.94 -5.47 -3.37
CA LYS A 72 -23.87 -5.09 -1.95
C LYS A 72 -22.59 -5.55 -1.24
N GLN A 73 -22.07 -6.73 -1.60
CA GLN A 73 -20.83 -7.26 -1.03
C GLN A 73 -19.62 -6.38 -1.34
N LEU A 74 -19.57 -5.73 -2.51
CA LEU A 74 -18.51 -4.79 -2.86
C LEU A 74 -18.38 -3.70 -1.79
N TRP A 75 -19.47 -3.06 -1.43
CA TRP A 75 -19.48 -1.96 -0.45
C TRP A 75 -19.14 -2.44 0.97
N THR A 76 -19.58 -3.64 1.33
CA THR A 76 -19.17 -4.27 2.60
C THR A 76 -17.66 -4.49 2.63
N SER A 77 -17.10 -5.02 1.55
CA SER A 77 -15.66 -5.27 1.42
C SER A 77 -14.84 -3.98 1.36
N TYR A 78 -15.38 -2.91 0.75
CA TYR A 78 -14.79 -1.56 0.83
C TYR A 78 -14.73 -1.06 2.28
N GLY A 79 -15.84 -1.11 2.99
CA GLY A 79 -15.90 -0.71 4.40
C GLY A 79 -14.92 -1.47 5.27
N ASN A 80 -14.78 -2.79 5.07
CA ASN A 80 -13.80 -3.60 5.77
C ASN A 80 -12.37 -3.21 5.43
N THR A 81 -12.06 -2.97 4.15
CA THR A 81 -10.71 -2.55 3.73
C THR A 81 -10.34 -1.20 4.33
N ILE A 82 -11.25 -0.23 4.30
CA ILE A 82 -11.02 1.08 4.93
C ILE A 82 -10.77 0.90 6.43
N PHE A 83 -11.60 0.08 7.11
CA PHE A 83 -11.42 -0.21 8.53
C PHE A 83 -10.05 -0.84 8.82
N TYR A 84 -9.66 -1.91 8.09
CA TYR A 84 -8.38 -2.58 8.30
C TYR A 84 -7.20 -1.65 7.99
N THR A 85 -7.32 -0.81 6.96
CA THR A 85 -6.28 0.14 6.58
C THR A 85 -6.14 1.22 7.63
N VAL A 86 -7.20 1.90 8.02
CA VAL A 86 -7.15 3.02 8.96
C VAL A 86 -6.77 2.55 10.36
N VAL A 87 -7.55 1.61 10.91
CA VAL A 87 -7.31 1.11 12.28
C VAL A 87 -5.97 0.39 12.36
N GLY A 88 -5.68 -0.48 11.39
CA GLY A 88 -4.41 -1.20 11.33
C GLY A 88 -3.21 -0.25 11.27
N THR A 89 -3.25 0.78 10.41
CA THR A 89 -2.16 1.76 10.28
C THR A 89 -1.96 2.59 11.55
N VAL A 90 -3.05 3.03 12.20
CA VAL A 90 -2.95 3.75 13.48
C VAL A 90 -2.24 2.89 14.54
N PHE A 91 -2.67 1.65 14.71
CA PHE A 91 -2.02 0.71 15.63
C PHE A 91 -0.56 0.45 15.23
N ASN A 92 -0.26 0.23 13.94
CA ASN A 92 1.10 0.05 13.45
C ASN A 92 2.01 1.22 13.84
N ILE A 93 1.58 2.47 13.61
CA ILE A 93 2.38 3.66 13.95
C ILE A 93 2.59 3.78 15.46
N ILE A 94 1.54 3.59 16.27
CA ILE A 94 1.65 3.66 17.73
C ILE A 94 2.67 2.64 18.23
N PHE A 95 2.53 1.37 17.86
CA PHE A 95 3.42 0.31 18.33
C PHE A 95 4.83 0.41 17.74
N THR A 96 4.97 0.93 16.50
CA THR A 96 6.28 1.22 15.91
C THR A 96 7.00 2.32 16.68
N CYS A 97 6.33 3.41 17.06
CA CYS A 97 6.93 4.47 17.88
C CYS A 97 7.29 3.97 19.27
N LEU A 98 6.40 3.22 19.93
CA LEU A 98 6.63 2.64 21.26
C LEU A 98 7.83 1.68 21.27
N ALA A 99 8.03 0.91 20.20
CA ALA A 99 9.19 0.03 20.07
C ALA A 99 10.46 0.80 19.70
N ALA A 100 10.37 1.73 18.73
CA ALA A 100 11.54 2.42 18.17
C ALA A 100 12.16 3.44 19.14
N TYR A 101 11.34 4.16 19.92
CA TYR A 101 11.83 5.21 20.81
C TYR A 101 12.81 4.70 21.85
N PRO A 102 12.51 3.70 22.70
CA PRO A 102 13.49 3.19 23.69
C PRO A 102 14.72 2.58 23.00
N LEU A 103 14.56 1.92 21.85
CA LEU A 103 15.66 1.32 21.11
C LEU A 103 16.61 2.36 20.48
N SER A 104 16.17 3.59 20.34
CA SER A 104 17.00 4.71 19.89
C SER A 104 17.84 5.32 21.00
N ARG A 105 17.42 5.19 22.27
CA ARG A 105 18.09 5.85 23.42
C ARG A 105 19.30 5.07 23.90
N LYS A 106 20.43 5.78 24.13
CA LYS A 106 21.68 5.18 24.61
C LYS A 106 21.56 4.66 26.05
N THR A 107 20.69 5.26 26.85
CA THR A 107 20.41 4.93 28.24
C THR A 107 19.64 3.62 28.43
N PHE A 108 19.01 3.09 27.39
CA PHE A 108 18.23 1.86 27.48
C PHE A 108 19.13 0.63 27.52
N CYS A 109 19.15 -0.07 28.66
CA CYS A 109 20.08 -1.18 28.93
C CYS A 109 19.94 -2.38 27.96
N PHE A 110 18.71 -2.67 27.47
CA PHE A 110 18.44 -3.75 26.51
C PHE A 110 18.57 -3.33 25.06
N ARG A 111 19.04 -2.12 24.78
CA ARG A 111 19.14 -1.58 23.41
C ARG A 111 19.86 -2.52 22.42
N LYS A 112 21.06 -3.00 22.81
CA LYS A 112 21.89 -3.86 21.93
C LYS A 112 21.22 -5.21 21.62
N PRO A 113 20.81 -6.02 22.62
CA PRO A 113 20.21 -7.32 22.35
C PRO A 113 18.87 -7.22 21.62
N MET A 114 18.04 -6.22 21.93
CA MET A 114 16.75 -6.05 21.23
C MET A 114 16.91 -5.56 19.79
N ASN A 115 17.86 -4.68 19.51
CA ASN A 115 18.18 -4.30 18.13
C ASN A 115 18.71 -5.48 17.33
N PHE A 116 19.54 -6.34 17.93
CA PHE A 116 19.99 -7.57 17.30
C PHE A 116 18.80 -8.52 17.03
N LEU A 117 17.92 -8.71 17.99
CA LEU A 117 16.72 -9.55 17.84
C LEU A 117 15.81 -9.03 16.73
N LEU A 118 15.56 -7.72 16.65
CA LEU A 118 14.80 -7.11 15.57
C LEU A 118 15.44 -7.36 14.20
N ALA A 119 16.76 -7.12 14.08
CA ALA A 119 17.48 -7.40 12.84
C ALA A 119 17.43 -8.89 12.48
N PHE A 120 17.56 -9.78 13.48
CA PHE A 120 17.45 -11.22 13.28
C PHE A 120 16.08 -11.62 12.72
N THR A 121 14.97 -11.06 13.25
CA THR A 121 13.61 -11.35 12.75
C THR A 121 13.34 -10.86 11.34
N MET A 122 14.15 -9.96 10.79
CA MET A 122 14.04 -9.56 9.37
C MET A 122 14.50 -10.66 8.40
N TYR A 123 15.45 -11.48 8.83
CA TYR A 123 16.06 -12.53 8.00
C TYR A 123 15.53 -13.93 8.33
N PHE A 124 15.09 -14.15 9.57
CA PHE A 124 14.62 -15.44 10.06
C PHE A 124 13.13 -15.34 10.44
N SER A 125 12.29 -16.02 9.68
CA SER A 125 10.86 -16.15 9.94
C SER A 125 10.54 -17.59 10.36
N GLY A 126 9.60 -17.74 11.29
CA GLY A 126 9.07 -19.07 11.66
C GLY A 126 8.32 -19.78 10.55
N GLY A 127 8.00 -19.08 9.47
CA GLY A 127 7.25 -19.60 8.34
C GLY A 127 5.72 -19.45 8.50
N LEU A 128 5.02 -19.75 7.40
CA LEU A 128 3.58 -19.57 7.31
C LEU A 128 2.78 -20.46 8.28
N ILE A 129 3.12 -21.75 8.32
CA ILE A 129 2.36 -22.74 9.11
C ILE A 129 2.43 -22.44 10.61
N PRO A 130 3.61 -22.23 11.23
CA PRO A 130 3.69 -21.84 12.63
C PRO A 130 2.92 -20.57 12.98
N ILE A 131 2.99 -19.54 12.12
CA ILE A 131 2.27 -18.29 12.35
C ILE A 131 0.75 -18.55 12.30
N TYR A 132 0.28 -19.32 11.34
CA TYR A 132 -1.13 -19.70 11.23
C TYR A 132 -1.63 -20.43 12.48
N ILE A 133 -0.85 -21.39 12.99
CA ILE A 133 -1.18 -22.15 14.21
C ILE A 133 -1.28 -21.21 15.42
N VAL A 134 -0.34 -20.27 15.57
CA VAL A 134 -0.38 -19.30 16.67
C VAL A 134 -1.61 -18.41 16.59
N VAL A 135 -1.93 -17.87 15.41
CA VAL A 135 -3.09 -16.99 15.20
C VAL A 135 -4.41 -17.74 15.51
N THR A 136 -4.52 -18.99 15.07
CA THR A 136 -5.73 -19.80 15.30
C THR A 136 -5.86 -20.21 16.76
N ASN A 137 -4.77 -20.61 17.43
CA ASN A 137 -4.77 -20.97 18.85
C ASN A 137 -5.07 -19.78 19.77
N LEU A 138 -4.76 -18.56 19.34
CA LEU A 138 -5.15 -17.35 20.05
C LEU A 138 -6.63 -16.96 19.85
N GLY A 139 -7.42 -17.78 19.11
CA GLY A 139 -8.83 -17.52 18.85
C GLY A 139 -9.08 -16.35 17.90
N LEU A 140 -8.06 -15.92 17.14
CA LEU A 140 -8.16 -14.78 16.23
C LEU A 140 -8.76 -15.16 14.86
N TYR A 141 -8.83 -16.46 14.53
CA TYR A 141 -9.40 -16.93 13.26
C TYR A 141 -10.81 -16.38 13.03
N ASN A 142 -11.08 -15.96 11.80
CA ASN A 142 -12.36 -15.38 11.37
C ASN A 142 -12.81 -14.17 12.21
N SER A 143 -11.87 -13.33 12.61
CA SER A 143 -12.11 -12.08 13.33
C SER A 143 -11.41 -10.90 12.67
N ARG A 144 -11.86 -9.67 12.93
CA ARG A 144 -11.20 -8.46 12.45
C ARG A 144 -9.77 -8.31 12.99
N TRP A 145 -9.49 -8.86 14.16
CA TRP A 145 -8.19 -8.78 14.81
C TRP A 145 -7.15 -9.67 14.15
N SER A 146 -7.55 -10.73 13.42
CA SER A 146 -6.62 -11.55 12.63
C SER A 146 -5.94 -10.75 11.50
N MET A 147 -6.59 -9.70 11.03
CA MET A 147 -6.03 -8.80 10.01
C MET A 147 -5.12 -7.70 10.60
N ILE A 148 -5.16 -7.47 11.92
CA ILE A 148 -4.47 -6.35 12.56
C ILE A 148 -3.29 -6.85 13.39
N LEU A 149 -3.50 -7.79 14.31
CA LEU A 149 -2.52 -8.18 15.31
C LEU A 149 -1.28 -8.92 14.76
N PRO A 150 -1.39 -9.90 13.85
CA PRO A 150 -0.23 -10.65 13.36
C PRO A 150 0.81 -9.79 12.63
N VAL A 151 0.37 -8.68 12.05
CA VAL A 151 1.22 -7.75 11.28
C VAL A 151 1.27 -6.36 11.92
N LEU A 152 1.14 -6.31 13.25
CA LEU A 152 1.09 -5.08 14.04
C LEU A 152 2.40 -4.30 13.98
N VAL A 153 3.53 -4.97 13.99
CA VAL A 153 4.87 -4.37 14.00
C VAL A 153 5.71 -4.95 12.88
N SER A 154 6.29 -4.09 12.06
CA SER A 154 7.29 -4.44 11.06
C SER A 154 8.68 -4.11 11.59
N ALA A 155 9.57 -5.08 11.69
CA ALA A 155 10.94 -4.86 12.15
C ALA A 155 11.66 -3.82 11.28
N TYR A 156 11.45 -3.87 9.96
CA TYR A 156 11.99 -2.88 9.01
C TYR A 156 11.52 -1.45 9.33
N ASN A 157 10.22 -1.26 9.53
CA ASN A 157 9.67 0.07 9.84
C ASN A 157 10.10 0.57 11.23
N VAL A 158 10.27 -0.33 12.23
CA VAL A 158 10.84 0.01 13.54
C VAL A 158 12.27 0.51 13.38
N MET A 159 13.11 -0.13 12.56
CA MET A 159 14.48 0.30 12.32
C MET A 159 14.56 1.68 11.65
N ILE A 160 13.69 1.97 10.68
CA ILE A 160 13.59 3.31 10.08
C ILE A 160 13.18 4.35 11.14
N CYS A 161 12.12 4.07 11.88
CA CYS A 161 11.64 4.97 12.94
C CYS A 161 12.69 5.21 14.03
N ARG A 162 13.40 4.15 14.44
CA ARG A 162 14.52 4.21 15.38
C ARG A 162 15.62 5.14 14.87
N SER A 163 16.04 4.99 13.61
CA SER A 163 17.07 5.82 13.00
C SER A 163 16.66 7.29 12.96
N ALA A 164 15.39 7.59 12.72
CA ALA A 164 14.87 8.94 12.78
C ALA A 164 14.91 9.53 14.19
N PHE A 165 14.59 8.74 15.24
CA PHE A 165 14.73 9.17 16.62
C PHE A 165 16.19 9.34 17.05
N GLU A 166 17.12 8.52 16.53
CA GLU A 166 18.56 8.64 16.80
C GLU A 166 19.18 9.90 16.18
N ALA A 167 18.58 10.43 15.11
CA ALA A 167 19.05 11.65 14.45
C ALA A 167 18.75 12.94 15.25
N ILE A 168 17.89 12.86 16.27
CA ILE A 168 17.58 14.00 17.17
C ILE A 168 18.76 14.18 18.12
N SER A 169 19.19 15.45 18.35
CA SER A 169 20.26 15.78 19.28
C SER A 169 19.95 15.26 20.69
N GLU A 170 20.93 14.64 21.34
CA GLU A 170 20.80 14.17 22.73
C GLU A 170 20.62 15.32 23.71
N GLU A 171 21.23 16.49 23.43
CA GLU A 171 21.10 17.69 24.26
C GLU A 171 19.65 18.10 24.50
N LEU A 172 18.81 18.00 23.48
CA LEU A 172 17.38 18.31 23.59
C LEU A 172 16.65 17.39 24.58
N PHE A 173 17.06 16.11 24.65
CA PHE A 173 16.49 15.16 25.60
C PHE A 173 16.98 15.39 27.03
N GLU A 174 18.25 15.82 27.19
CA GLU A 174 18.84 16.16 28.48
C GLU A 174 18.20 17.41 29.05
N GLU A 175 18.04 18.46 28.25
CA GLU A 175 17.33 19.69 28.65
C GLU A 175 15.91 19.38 29.14
N ALA A 176 15.15 18.61 28.37
CA ALA A 176 13.77 18.25 28.72
C ALA A 176 13.72 17.45 30.07
N ARG A 177 14.70 16.58 30.31
CA ARG A 177 14.79 15.85 31.59
C ARG A 177 15.14 16.75 32.75
N LEU A 178 16.00 17.75 32.55
CA LEU A 178 16.33 18.76 33.60
C LEU A 178 15.10 19.60 33.99
N GLU A 179 14.18 19.84 33.00
CA GLU A 179 12.89 20.47 33.26
C GLU A 179 11.85 19.54 33.91
N GLY A 180 12.21 18.28 34.21
CA GLY A 180 11.35 17.29 34.87
C GLY A 180 10.42 16.49 33.93
N ALA A 181 10.62 16.54 32.59
CA ALA A 181 9.84 15.77 31.66
C ALA A 181 10.16 14.27 31.75
N ASN A 182 9.11 13.42 31.82
CA ASN A 182 9.28 11.97 31.77
C ASN A 182 9.42 11.50 30.29
N ASP A 183 9.93 10.27 30.11
CA ASP A 183 10.21 9.73 28.77
C ASP A 183 8.98 9.66 27.85
N ILE A 184 7.78 9.45 28.38
CA ILE A 184 6.54 9.45 27.61
C ILE A 184 6.21 10.86 27.09
N LEU A 185 6.39 11.87 27.94
CA LEU A 185 6.17 13.27 27.56
C LEU A 185 7.19 13.71 26.50
N ILE A 186 8.46 13.35 26.69
CA ILE A 186 9.53 13.62 25.75
C ILE A 186 9.23 12.95 24.40
N MET A 187 8.85 11.68 24.40
CA MET A 187 8.48 10.95 23.18
C MET A 187 7.32 11.63 22.44
N THR A 188 6.23 11.95 23.15
CA THR A 188 4.99 12.43 22.53
C THR A 188 5.03 13.90 22.17
N ARG A 189 5.62 14.76 22.98
CA ARG A 189 5.63 16.24 22.83
C ARG A 189 6.85 16.76 22.07
N ILE A 190 7.97 16.04 22.10
CA ILE A 190 9.23 16.49 21.51
C ILE A 190 9.64 15.58 20.35
N ALA A 191 9.88 14.28 20.60
CA ALA A 191 10.48 13.41 19.60
C ALA A 191 9.54 13.10 18.42
N ILE A 192 8.29 12.73 18.68
CA ILE A 192 7.31 12.43 17.60
C ILE A 192 7.06 13.64 16.66
N PRO A 193 6.86 14.88 17.17
CA PRO A 193 6.74 16.05 16.29
C PRO A 193 7.95 16.31 15.41
N LEU A 194 9.18 16.03 15.88
CA LEU A 194 10.41 16.25 15.12
C LEU A 194 10.60 15.24 13.98
N ILE A 195 10.08 14.02 14.13
CA ILE A 195 10.17 12.98 13.09
C ILE A 195 8.90 12.85 12.24
N LYS A 196 7.99 13.85 12.27
CA LYS A 196 6.75 13.84 11.48
C LYS A 196 6.95 13.45 10.00
N PRO A 197 7.97 13.95 9.28
CA PRO A 197 8.17 13.54 7.88
C PRO A 197 8.40 12.04 7.75
N THR A 198 9.23 11.45 8.60
CA THR A 198 9.46 9.99 8.62
C THR A 198 8.19 9.22 8.96
N LEU A 199 7.41 9.70 9.94
CA LEU A 199 6.15 9.06 10.30
C LEU A 199 5.12 9.10 9.16
N ALA A 200 5.10 10.18 8.37
CA ALA A 200 4.24 10.25 7.20
C ALA A 200 4.59 9.18 6.16
N VAL A 201 5.88 8.95 5.91
CA VAL A 201 6.37 7.87 5.02
C VAL A 201 6.01 6.49 5.57
N LEU A 202 6.23 6.25 6.87
CA LEU A 202 5.88 4.99 7.51
C LEU A 202 4.37 4.73 7.51
N THR A 203 3.56 5.79 7.69
CA THR A 203 2.09 5.72 7.59
C THR A 203 1.68 5.25 6.21
N LEU A 204 2.31 5.79 5.16
CA LEU A 204 2.06 5.34 3.79
C LEU A 204 2.44 3.87 3.59
N TYR A 205 3.62 3.44 4.03
CA TYR A 205 4.06 2.06 3.90
C TYR A 205 3.07 1.09 4.55
N TYR A 206 2.63 1.39 5.77
CA TYR A 206 1.63 0.58 6.44
C TYR A 206 0.26 0.63 5.75
N ALA A 207 -0.21 1.81 5.37
CA ALA A 207 -1.52 1.96 4.72
C ALA A 207 -1.59 1.19 3.39
N VAL A 208 -0.55 1.30 2.54
CA VAL A 208 -0.49 0.56 1.27
C VAL A 208 -0.40 -0.94 1.50
N ALA A 209 0.41 -1.40 2.46
CA ALA A 209 0.51 -2.82 2.79
C ALA A 209 -0.83 -3.38 3.28
N ARG A 210 -1.55 -2.64 4.14
CA ARG A 210 -2.86 -3.02 4.67
C ARG A 210 -3.94 -3.05 3.60
N TYR A 211 -3.96 -2.04 2.74
CA TYR A 211 -4.93 -1.96 1.65
C TYR A 211 -4.82 -3.13 0.68
N ASN A 212 -3.60 -3.59 0.41
CA ASN A 212 -3.31 -4.66 -0.54
C ASN A 212 -3.27 -6.08 0.10
N ASP A 213 -3.56 -6.20 1.39
CA ASP A 213 -3.42 -7.46 2.14
C ASP A 213 -4.55 -8.44 1.83
N PHE A 214 -4.44 -9.15 0.70
CA PHE A 214 -5.35 -10.24 0.36
C PHE A 214 -4.90 -11.59 0.97
N PHE A 215 -3.59 -11.76 1.17
CA PHE A 215 -3.03 -13.05 1.56
C PHE A 215 -3.41 -13.44 2.98
N ASN A 216 -3.23 -12.53 3.95
CA ASN A 216 -3.67 -12.77 5.32
C ASN A 216 -5.19 -12.91 5.40
N ALA A 217 -5.94 -12.14 4.60
CA ALA A 217 -7.38 -12.29 4.51
C ALA A 217 -7.79 -13.68 4.01
N MET A 218 -7.12 -14.21 3.01
CA MET A 218 -7.37 -15.57 2.49
C MET A 218 -7.07 -16.66 3.53
N LEU A 219 -6.09 -16.45 4.40
CA LEU A 219 -5.72 -17.41 5.44
C LEU A 219 -6.65 -17.38 6.64
N TYR A 220 -7.09 -16.18 7.05
CA TYR A 220 -7.74 -16.00 8.36
C TYR A 220 -9.21 -15.64 8.29
N ILE A 221 -9.76 -15.20 7.15
CA ILE A 221 -11.15 -14.75 7.01
C ILE A 221 -11.95 -15.77 6.19
N SER A 222 -12.98 -16.34 6.80
CA SER A 222 -13.96 -17.23 6.14
C SER A 222 -15.33 -16.58 5.97
N ASP A 223 -15.71 -15.63 6.83
CA ASP A 223 -17.00 -14.93 6.75
C ASP A 223 -16.92 -13.81 5.70
N LYS A 224 -17.79 -13.88 4.69
CA LYS A 224 -17.94 -12.84 3.66
C LYS A 224 -18.21 -11.43 4.23
N LYS A 225 -18.80 -11.34 5.42
CA LYS A 225 -19.05 -10.05 6.09
C LYS A 225 -17.78 -9.35 6.54
N LEU A 226 -16.69 -10.09 6.75
CA LEU A 226 -15.38 -9.57 7.17
C LEU A 226 -14.39 -9.46 6.01
N GLU A 227 -14.77 -9.92 4.82
CA GLU A 227 -13.91 -10.01 3.64
C GLU A 227 -13.47 -8.61 3.19
N PRO A 228 -12.15 -8.35 3.04
CA PRO A 228 -11.64 -7.11 2.45
C PRO A 228 -11.78 -7.12 0.92
N LEU A 229 -11.70 -5.94 0.32
CA LEU A 229 -11.86 -5.72 -1.11
C LEU A 229 -10.92 -6.58 -1.97
N GLN A 230 -9.65 -6.69 -1.61
CA GLN A 230 -8.66 -7.44 -2.39
C GLN A 230 -8.98 -8.94 -2.45
N LEU A 231 -9.48 -9.53 -1.36
CA LEU A 231 -9.93 -10.92 -1.34
C LEU A 231 -11.22 -11.09 -2.16
N PHE A 232 -12.17 -10.17 -2.03
CA PHE A 232 -13.38 -10.13 -2.82
C PHE A 232 -13.10 -10.08 -4.33
N LEU A 233 -12.20 -9.17 -4.75
CA LEU A 233 -11.80 -9.03 -6.16
C LEU A 233 -11.12 -10.29 -6.69
N ARG A 234 -10.19 -10.86 -5.91
CA ARG A 234 -9.55 -12.12 -6.28
C ARG A 234 -10.57 -13.23 -6.51
N ARG A 235 -11.58 -13.32 -5.65
CA ARG A 235 -12.65 -14.31 -5.80
C ARG A 235 -13.41 -14.11 -7.10
N ILE A 236 -13.86 -12.89 -7.42
CA ILE A 236 -14.53 -12.58 -8.69
C ILE A 236 -13.64 -12.92 -9.90
N LEU A 237 -12.35 -12.58 -9.83
CA LEU A 237 -11.41 -12.89 -10.91
C LEU A 237 -11.26 -14.39 -11.15
N LEU A 238 -11.27 -15.21 -10.09
CA LEU A 238 -11.19 -16.67 -10.18
C LEU A 238 -12.50 -17.30 -10.64
N GLU A 239 -13.64 -16.86 -10.10
CA GLU A 239 -14.97 -17.34 -10.49
C GLU A 239 -15.20 -17.08 -11.99
N ALA A 240 -14.94 -15.86 -12.45
CA ALA A 240 -15.03 -15.52 -13.87
C ALA A 240 -14.06 -16.32 -14.76
N SER A 241 -12.95 -16.83 -14.22
CA SER A 241 -12.02 -17.70 -14.98
C SER A 241 -12.54 -19.13 -15.09
N SER A 242 -13.19 -19.65 -14.06
CA SER A 242 -13.74 -21.00 -14.05
C SER A 242 -14.98 -21.14 -14.93
N GLU A 243 -15.81 -20.10 -15.05
CA GLU A 243 -16.95 -20.08 -15.97
C GLU A 243 -16.50 -20.14 -17.43
N ILE A 244 -15.42 -19.49 -17.82
CA ILE A 244 -14.86 -19.56 -19.18
C ILE A 244 -14.35 -20.97 -19.51
N MET A 245 -13.82 -21.71 -18.54
CA MET A 245 -13.31 -23.08 -18.77
C MET A 245 -14.40 -24.13 -18.88
N GLN A 246 -15.61 -23.90 -18.35
CA GLN A 246 -16.69 -24.89 -18.32
C GLN A 246 -17.72 -24.76 -19.46
N THR A 247 -17.60 -23.75 -20.32
CA THR A 247 -18.65 -23.36 -21.25
C THR A 247 -18.35 -23.76 -22.69
N THR A 248 -19.05 -24.80 -23.17
CA THR A 248 -18.95 -25.33 -24.54
C THR A 248 -20.17 -25.01 -25.41
N SER A 249 -21.08 -24.10 -25.03
CA SER A 249 -22.32 -23.84 -25.80
C SER A 249 -22.55 -22.36 -26.12
N VAL A 250 -23.12 -22.11 -27.31
CA VAL A 250 -23.28 -20.79 -27.96
C VAL A 250 -24.15 -19.78 -27.17
N SER A 251 -25.09 -20.25 -26.35
CA SER A 251 -25.93 -19.38 -25.51
C SER A 251 -25.16 -18.76 -24.29
N MET A 252 -23.99 -19.25 -24.03
CA MET A 252 -23.10 -18.83 -22.92
C MET A 252 -22.05 -17.81 -23.39
N ALA A 253 -21.91 -17.55 -24.68
CA ALA A 253 -20.99 -16.53 -25.18
C ALA A 253 -21.34 -15.12 -24.67
N ALA A 254 -22.61 -14.80 -24.50
CA ALA A 254 -23.08 -13.52 -23.97
C ALA A 254 -22.77 -13.41 -22.45
N ALA A 255 -22.88 -14.51 -21.70
CA ALA A 255 -22.52 -14.55 -20.27
C ALA A 255 -21.01 -14.45 -20.06
N SER A 256 -20.20 -15.12 -20.93
CA SER A 256 -18.74 -15.00 -20.88
C SER A 256 -18.24 -13.61 -21.31
N GLN A 257 -18.97 -12.92 -22.19
CA GLN A 257 -18.69 -11.54 -22.61
C GLN A 257 -18.81 -10.57 -21.43
N SER A 258 -19.88 -10.73 -20.63
CA SER A 258 -20.10 -9.93 -19.42
C SER A 258 -19.00 -10.20 -18.36
N SER A 259 -18.51 -11.44 -18.23
CA SER A 259 -17.53 -11.82 -17.21
C SER A 259 -16.14 -11.20 -17.42
N ILE A 260 -15.69 -11.06 -18.66
CA ILE A 260 -14.41 -10.41 -18.97
C ILE A 260 -14.46 -8.92 -18.61
N GLN A 261 -15.51 -8.21 -19.04
CA GLN A 261 -15.67 -6.78 -18.76
C GLN A 261 -15.79 -6.51 -17.25
N VAL A 262 -16.53 -7.35 -16.51
CA VAL A 262 -16.67 -7.27 -15.06
C VAL A 262 -15.30 -7.31 -14.34
N ARG A 263 -14.34 -8.12 -14.81
CA ARG A 263 -12.98 -8.14 -14.26
C ARG A 263 -12.31 -6.79 -14.36
N TYR A 264 -12.33 -6.17 -15.55
CA TYR A 264 -11.68 -4.86 -15.73
C TYR A 264 -12.37 -3.77 -14.93
N VAL A 265 -13.71 -3.80 -14.83
CA VAL A 265 -14.46 -2.90 -13.94
C VAL A 265 -14.04 -3.06 -12.50
N CYS A 266 -13.92 -4.30 -12.01
CA CYS A 266 -13.47 -4.57 -10.63
C CYS A 266 -12.06 -4.02 -10.37
N ILE A 267 -11.13 -4.18 -11.33
CA ILE A 267 -9.78 -3.62 -11.23
C ILE A 267 -9.84 -2.09 -11.13
N VAL A 268 -10.58 -1.43 -12.03
CA VAL A 268 -10.74 0.05 -12.02
C VAL A 268 -11.30 0.51 -10.68
N VAL A 269 -12.41 -0.09 -10.24
CA VAL A 269 -13.07 0.25 -8.99
C VAL A 269 -12.11 0.08 -7.80
N SER A 270 -11.26 -0.95 -7.77
CA SER A 270 -10.30 -1.18 -6.68
C SER A 270 -9.16 -0.17 -6.64
N VAL A 271 -8.75 0.37 -7.78
CA VAL A 271 -7.61 1.29 -7.87
C VAL A 271 -8.00 2.73 -7.53
N ILE A 272 -9.28 3.13 -7.73
CA ILE A 272 -9.76 4.49 -7.48
C ILE A 272 -9.37 5.03 -6.10
N PRO A 273 -9.60 4.35 -4.96
CA PRO A 273 -9.26 4.90 -3.65
C PRO A 273 -7.77 5.17 -3.48
N ILE A 274 -6.92 4.29 -4.01
CA ILE A 274 -5.46 4.49 -3.96
C ILE A 274 -5.08 5.72 -4.78
N MET A 275 -5.61 5.85 -6.00
CA MET A 275 -5.34 6.99 -6.87
C MET A 275 -5.77 8.33 -6.25
N LEU A 276 -6.85 8.35 -5.49
CA LEU A 276 -7.31 9.55 -4.77
C LEU A 276 -6.38 9.91 -3.60
N VAL A 277 -5.74 8.94 -2.96
CA VAL A 277 -4.85 9.16 -1.81
C VAL A 277 -3.44 9.57 -2.24
N VAL A 278 -2.94 9.07 -3.39
CA VAL A 278 -1.56 9.32 -3.88
C VAL A 278 -1.17 10.81 -3.92
N PRO A 279 -1.96 11.75 -4.47
CA PRO A 279 -1.59 13.16 -4.54
C PRO A 279 -1.35 13.79 -3.16
N PHE A 280 -2.12 13.37 -2.15
CA PHE A 280 -1.95 13.89 -0.77
C PHE A 280 -0.66 13.38 -0.12
N VAL A 281 -0.25 12.17 -0.45
CA VAL A 281 0.95 11.54 0.12
C VAL A 281 2.22 11.92 -0.62
N GLN A 282 2.15 12.19 -1.92
CA GLN A 282 3.28 12.55 -2.77
C GLN A 282 4.08 13.74 -2.21
N LYS A 283 3.39 14.72 -1.61
CA LYS A 283 4.03 15.88 -0.97
C LYS A 283 5.00 15.45 0.13
N TYR A 284 4.61 14.51 0.98
CA TYR A 284 5.44 14.03 2.10
C TYR A 284 6.58 13.10 1.64
N LEU A 285 6.40 12.38 0.54
CA LEU A 285 7.46 11.55 -0.05
C LEU A 285 8.61 12.40 -0.57
N VAL A 286 8.31 13.50 -1.25
CA VAL A 286 9.34 14.42 -1.77
C VAL A 286 10.12 15.09 -0.63
N GLU A 287 9.45 15.52 0.43
CA GLU A 287 10.08 16.11 1.61
C GLU A 287 10.93 15.09 2.38
N GLY A 288 10.46 13.84 2.52
CA GLY A 288 11.16 12.78 3.26
C GLY A 288 12.44 12.28 2.58
N THR A 289 12.48 12.23 1.24
CA THR A 289 13.68 11.81 0.48
C THR A 289 14.78 12.88 0.50
N MET A 290 14.42 14.16 0.61
CA MET A 290 15.38 15.27 0.68
C MET A 290 16.17 15.27 2.01
N LEU A 291 15.58 14.85 3.12
CA LEU A 291 16.25 14.80 4.44
C LEU A 291 17.34 13.72 4.49
N GLY A 292 17.25 12.68 3.67
CA GLY A 292 18.30 11.65 3.53
C GLY A 292 19.46 12.04 2.64
N ALA A 293 19.27 12.97 1.71
CA ALA A 293 20.25 13.37 0.71
C ALA A 293 21.18 14.52 1.15
N VAL A 294 20.89 15.22 2.24
CA VAL A 294 21.65 16.40 2.71
C VAL A 294 22.76 16.01 3.72
N LYS A 295 23.05 14.73 3.94
CA LYS A 295 24.23 14.26 4.67
C LYS A 295 25.33 13.88 3.71
N GLY A 296 25.83 14.85 2.95
CA GLY A 296 27.07 14.79 2.18
C GLY A 296 27.82 16.10 2.35
#